data_b2d7539a6f239d8543d7c59758fbad5b
#
_entry.id   b2d7539a6f239d8543d7c59758fbad5b
#
_cell.length_a   1.000
_cell.length_b   1.000
_cell.length_c   1.000
_cell.angle_alpha   90.00
_cell.angle_beta   90.00
_cell.angle_gamma   90.00
#
_symmetry.space_group_name_H-M   'P 1'
#
loop_
_entity.id
_entity.type
_entity.pdbx_description
1 polymer ?
#
loop_
_entity_poly.entity_id
_entity_poly.type
_entity_poly.pdbx_seq_one_letter_code
_entity_poly.pdbx_strand_id
1 'polypeptide(L)'
;MIGEKRYIGKKAKRVEDFRLLTGKARYLDDIKLPGMLHAVFIRSPYSHAKIITISTDTAKKISGVYDIITAKELLNNKISDRLPLAFPSGLLHLSAMPKILAENEVLYVGEPVAIILAENRFVAEDAAAEVEVEYHPLEPVSDARTGC
;
A
#
# COMPACT_ATOMS: atom_id res chain seq x y z
N MET A 1 -47.17 -11.99 -18.16
CA MET A 1 -46.19 -13.09 -18.04
C MET A 1 -44.83 -12.52 -18.41
N ILE A 2 -44.02 -12.23 -17.42
CA ILE A 2 -42.61 -11.76 -17.62
C ILE A 2 -41.83 -13.05 -17.87
N GLY A 3 -41.48 -13.31 -19.15
CA GLY A 3 -40.69 -14.49 -19.50
C GLY A 3 -39.35 -14.45 -18.81
N GLU A 4 -39.04 -15.43 -17.98
CA GLU A 4 -37.73 -15.64 -17.36
C GLU A 4 -36.64 -15.61 -18.44
N LYS A 5 -35.84 -14.57 -18.45
CA LYS A 5 -34.63 -14.51 -19.28
C LYS A 5 -33.59 -15.48 -18.69
N ARG A 6 -33.64 -16.75 -19.14
CA ARG A 6 -32.60 -17.73 -18.78
C ARG A 6 -31.27 -17.32 -19.41
N TYR A 7 -30.27 -17.00 -18.59
CA TYR A 7 -28.94 -16.65 -19.06
C TYR A 7 -28.01 -17.87 -19.17
N ILE A 8 -28.36 -18.98 -18.53
CA ILE A 8 -27.61 -20.24 -18.59
C ILE A 8 -27.59 -20.78 -20.03
N GLY A 9 -26.40 -21.07 -20.56
CA GLY A 9 -26.20 -21.57 -21.92
C GLY A 9 -26.26 -20.50 -23.03
N LYS A 10 -26.45 -19.21 -22.71
CA LYS A 10 -26.39 -18.12 -23.68
C LYS A 10 -25.01 -17.46 -23.66
N LYS A 11 -24.50 -17.13 -24.86
CA LYS A 11 -23.29 -16.35 -25.01
C LYS A 11 -23.59 -14.90 -24.59
N ALA A 12 -23.29 -14.57 -23.33
CA ALA A 12 -23.42 -13.21 -22.83
C ALA A 12 -22.20 -12.40 -23.31
N LYS A 13 -22.45 -11.31 -24.03
CA LYS A 13 -21.38 -10.34 -24.36
C LYS A 13 -21.05 -9.53 -23.11
N ARG A 14 -19.76 -9.32 -22.87
CA ARG A 14 -19.29 -8.42 -21.81
C ARG A 14 -19.74 -7.00 -22.11
N VAL A 15 -20.38 -6.36 -21.14
CA VAL A 15 -20.97 -5.00 -21.30
C VAL A 15 -19.89 -3.98 -21.63
N GLU A 16 -18.67 -4.20 -21.14
CA GLU A 16 -17.55 -3.24 -21.27
C GLU A 16 -16.75 -3.41 -22.58
N ASP A 17 -16.95 -4.51 -23.35
CA ASP A 17 -16.15 -4.81 -24.54
C ASP A 17 -16.15 -3.64 -25.53
N PHE A 18 -17.29 -3.01 -25.74
CA PHE A 18 -17.39 -1.89 -26.68
C PHE A 18 -16.53 -0.69 -26.23
N ARG A 19 -16.52 -0.38 -24.93
CA ARG A 19 -15.71 0.73 -24.39
C ARG A 19 -14.21 0.43 -24.47
N LEU A 20 -13.84 -0.83 -24.20
CA LEU A 20 -12.45 -1.29 -24.28
C LEU A 20 -11.93 -1.26 -25.71
N LEU A 21 -12.69 -1.83 -26.65
CA LEU A 21 -12.30 -1.92 -28.07
C LEU A 21 -12.25 -0.56 -28.75
N THR A 22 -13.04 0.42 -28.29
CA THR A 22 -13.06 1.78 -28.86
C THR A 22 -12.12 2.76 -28.15
N GLY A 23 -11.32 2.30 -27.17
CA GLY A 23 -10.41 3.15 -26.40
C GLY A 23 -11.12 4.14 -25.48
N LYS A 24 -12.40 3.93 -25.18
CA LYS A 24 -13.21 4.80 -24.30
C LYS A 24 -13.25 4.29 -22.86
N ALA A 25 -12.68 3.14 -22.58
CA ALA A 25 -12.53 2.66 -21.21
C ALA A 25 -11.49 3.49 -20.48
N ARG A 26 -11.72 3.70 -19.20
CA ARG A 26 -10.77 4.37 -18.28
C ARG A 26 -10.47 3.43 -17.13
N TYR A 27 -9.21 3.16 -16.91
CA TYR A 27 -8.70 2.51 -15.73
C TYR A 27 -8.21 3.55 -14.72
N LEU A 28 -7.84 3.11 -13.54
CA LEU A 28 -7.39 4.00 -12.47
C LEU A 28 -6.15 4.82 -12.91
N ASP A 29 -5.22 4.19 -13.62
CA ASP A 29 -4.00 4.85 -14.11
C ASP A 29 -4.24 5.88 -15.23
N ASP A 30 -5.42 5.84 -15.86
CA ASP A 30 -5.82 6.83 -16.90
C ASP A 30 -6.42 8.10 -16.27
N ILE A 31 -6.68 8.09 -14.96
CA ILE A 31 -7.26 9.23 -14.26
C ILE A 31 -6.15 10.25 -13.97
N LYS A 32 -6.31 11.44 -14.52
CA LYS A 32 -5.42 12.58 -14.27
C LYS A 32 -6.22 13.75 -13.76
N LEU A 33 -5.89 14.22 -12.57
CA LEU A 33 -6.52 15.38 -11.93
C LEU A 33 -5.48 16.49 -11.74
N PRO A 34 -5.88 17.77 -11.85
CA PRO A 34 -4.99 18.88 -11.53
C PRO A 34 -4.51 18.79 -10.08
N GLY A 35 -3.19 18.88 -9.87
CA GLY A 35 -2.59 18.77 -8.53
C GLY A 35 -2.56 17.36 -7.95
N MET A 36 -2.84 16.31 -8.74
CA MET A 36 -2.72 14.92 -8.29
C MET A 36 -1.26 14.59 -7.99
N LEU A 37 -1.03 13.97 -6.82
CA LEU A 37 0.25 13.39 -6.44
C LEU A 37 0.24 11.89 -6.66
N HIS A 38 1.43 11.35 -6.90
CA HIS A 38 1.67 9.94 -7.01
C HIS A 38 2.32 9.43 -5.74
N ALA A 39 1.85 8.28 -5.25
CA ALA A 39 2.31 7.67 -4.03
C ALA A 39 3.05 6.35 -4.33
N VAL A 40 4.25 6.20 -3.76
CA VAL A 40 5.03 4.96 -3.80
C VAL A 40 5.33 4.51 -2.38
N PHE A 41 5.11 3.23 -2.09
CA PHE A 41 5.41 2.64 -0.79
C PHE A 41 6.80 2.02 -0.78
N ILE A 42 7.58 2.38 0.22
CA ILE A 42 8.80 1.65 0.57
C ILE A 42 8.38 0.44 1.41
N ARG A 43 8.82 -0.74 0.98
CA ARG A 43 8.44 -2.01 1.56
C ARG A 43 9.62 -2.78 2.07
N SER A 44 9.42 -3.49 3.19
CA SER A 44 10.44 -4.35 3.78
C SER A 44 10.80 -5.51 2.86
N PRO A 45 12.09 -5.80 2.66
CA PRO A 45 12.56 -7.04 2.04
C PRO A 45 12.64 -8.22 3.03
N TYR A 46 12.49 -7.94 4.34
CA TYR A 46 12.62 -8.94 5.40
C TYR A 46 11.27 -9.47 5.84
N SER A 47 11.22 -10.75 6.17
CA SER A 47 10.07 -11.42 6.75
C SER A 47 9.87 -11.07 8.24
N HIS A 48 10.97 -10.78 8.95
CA HIS A 48 10.97 -10.34 10.35
C HIS A 48 12.26 -9.56 10.62
N ALA A 49 12.15 -8.30 11.02
CA ALA A 49 13.32 -7.48 11.34
C ALA A 49 12.91 -6.26 12.18
N LYS A 50 13.82 -5.81 13.03
CA LYS A 50 13.70 -4.48 13.65
C LYS A 50 14.13 -3.41 12.67
N ILE A 51 13.41 -2.29 12.65
CA ILE A 51 13.81 -1.08 11.95
C ILE A 51 14.70 -0.28 12.90
N ILE A 52 15.96 -0.08 12.50
CA ILE A 52 16.93 0.68 13.31
C ILE A 52 16.83 2.16 12.95
N THR A 53 16.93 2.48 11.65
CA THR A 53 16.84 3.85 11.15
C THR A 53 16.11 3.88 9.81
N ILE A 54 15.46 5.01 9.52
CA ILE A 54 14.91 5.36 8.22
C ILE A 54 15.48 6.73 7.88
N SER A 55 16.37 6.79 6.88
CA SER A 55 16.96 8.03 6.39
C SER A 55 16.24 8.51 5.15
N THR A 56 15.60 9.66 5.24
CA THR A 56 14.79 10.26 4.16
C THR A 56 15.38 11.56 3.61
N ASP A 57 16.49 12.03 4.17
CA ASP A 57 17.03 13.37 3.91
C ASP A 57 17.49 13.58 2.47
N THR A 58 18.06 12.56 1.85
CA THR A 58 18.50 12.59 0.45
C THR A 58 17.29 12.60 -0.48
N ALA A 59 16.34 11.72 -0.24
CA ALA A 59 15.13 11.59 -1.03
C ALA A 59 14.25 12.86 -0.97
N LYS A 60 14.16 13.51 0.19
CA LYS A 60 13.43 14.79 0.38
C LYS A 60 13.99 15.95 -0.45
N LYS A 61 15.25 15.90 -0.87
CA LYS A 61 15.90 16.94 -1.68
C LYS A 61 15.66 16.78 -3.18
N ILE A 62 15.10 15.67 -3.62
CA ILE A 62 14.81 15.42 -5.04
C ILE A 62 13.69 16.35 -5.49
N SER A 63 13.94 17.06 -6.59
CA SER A 63 12.94 17.96 -7.17
C SER A 63 11.69 17.19 -7.60
N GLY A 64 10.52 17.67 -7.24
CA GLY A 64 9.24 17.00 -7.51
C GLY A 64 8.77 16.06 -6.41
N VAL A 65 9.58 15.79 -5.38
CA VAL A 65 9.14 15.14 -4.16
C VAL A 65 8.38 16.14 -3.31
N TYR A 66 7.16 15.79 -2.92
CA TYR A 66 6.29 16.63 -2.12
C TYR A 66 6.47 16.34 -0.63
N ASP A 67 6.44 15.07 -0.25
CA ASP A 67 6.66 14.65 1.13
C ASP A 67 7.03 13.16 1.21
N ILE A 68 7.64 12.77 2.34
CA ILE A 68 7.92 11.37 2.70
C ILE A 68 7.39 11.14 4.10
N ILE A 69 6.42 10.25 4.21
CA ILE A 69 5.68 9.99 5.44
C ILE A 69 6.12 8.64 6.01
N THR A 70 6.60 8.65 7.25
CA THR A 70 6.89 7.45 8.04
C THR A 70 5.81 7.26 9.12
N ALA A 71 5.89 6.15 9.88
CA ALA A 71 4.99 5.93 11.00
C ALA A 71 5.04 7.07 12.03
N LYS A 72 6.21 7.70 12.23
CA LYS A 72 6.36 8.82 13.17
C LYS A 72 5.55 10.04 12.75
N GLU A 73 5.57 10.39 11.45
CA GLU A 73 4.78 11.52 10.93
C GLU A 73 3.28 11.25 11.05
N LEU A 74 2.82 10.01 10.82
CA LEU A 74 1.42 9.65 11.04
C LEU A 74 0.99 9.87 12.49
N LEU A 75 1.78 9.38 13.45
CA LEU A 75 1.49 9.52 14.87
C LEU A 75 1.54 10.98 15.34
N ASN A 76 2.50 11.76 14.87
CA ASN A 76 2.60 13.18 15.18
C ASN A 76 1.39 13.98 14.71
N ASN A 77 0.79 13.58 13.59
CA ASN A 77 -0.43 14.18 13.04
C ASN A 77 -1.73 13.60 13.64
N LYS A 78 -1.63 12.78 14.70
CA LYS A 78 -2.77 12.12 15.37
C LYS A 78 -3.60 11.24 14.42
N ILE A 79 -2.99 10.71 13.38
CA ILE A 79 -3.61 9.71 12.52
C ILE A 79 -3.45 8.35 13.21
N SER A 80 -4.49 7.51 13.16
CA SER A 80 -4.39 6.14 13.66
C SER A 80 -3.25 5.41 12.97
N ASP A 81 -2.46 4.66 13.73
CA ASP A 81 -1.40 3.81 13.19
C ASP A 81 -1.91 2.50 12.60
N ARG A 82 -3.21 2.20 12.78
CA ARG A 82 -3.81 0.92 12.39
C ARG A 82 -4.92 1.09 11.38
N LEU A 83 -4.98 0.12 10.44
CA LEU A 83 -6.04 0.05 9.45
C LEU A 83 -7.34 -0.41 10.13
N PRO A 84 -8.46 0.32 9.94
CA PRO A 84 -9.75 -0.14 10.41
C PRO A 84 -10.17 -1.37 9.60
N LEU A 85 -10.35 -2.51 10.26
CA LEU A 85 -10.93 -3.68 9.61
C LEU A 85 -12.45 -3.47 9.48
N ALA A 86 -12.97 -3.70 8.28
CA ALA A 86 -14.38 -3.50 7.95
C ALA A 86 -15.34 -4.49 8.64
N PHE A 87 -14.82 -5.46 9.37
CA PHE A 87 -15.63 -6.46 10.08
C PHE A 87 -15.70 -6.11 11.56
N PRO A 88 -16.87 -5.67 12.07
CA PRO A 88 -17.07 -5.50 13.50
C PRO A 88 -17.10 -6.89 14.14
N SER A 89 -15.96 -7.39 14.57
CA SER A 89 -15.86 -8.60 15.34
C SER A 89 -15.38 -8.25 16.75
N GLY A 90 -16.20 -8.49 17.75
CA GLY A 90 -15.80 -8.38 19.16
C GLY A 90 -14.66 -9.34 19.56
N LEU A 91 -14.25 -10.21 18.65
CA LEU A 91 -13.14 -11.17 18.82
C LEU A 91 -11.79 -10.59 18.34
N LEU A 92 -11.80 -9.52 17.53
CA LEU A 92 -10.57 -8.90 17.02
C LEU A 92 -10.16 -7.74 17.94
N HIS A 93 -9.08 -7.94 18.66
CA HIS A 93 -8.45 -6.88 19.43
C HIS A 93 -7.77 -5.87 18.50
N LEU A 94 -7.80 -4.58 18.85
CA LEU A 94 -7.11 -3.51 18.13
C LEU A 94 -5.61 -3.81 17.91
N SER A 95 -4.98 -4.52 18.85
CA SER A 95 -3.58 -4.93 18.74
C SER A 95 -3.29 -5.93 17.61
N ALA A 96 -4.30 -6.68 17.16
CA ALA A 96 -4.17 -7.62 16.03
C ALA A 96 -4.40 -6.97 14.66
N MET A 97 -4.80 -5.69 14.61
CA MET A 97 -4.99 -4.99 13.35
C MET A 97 -3.64 -4.61 12.72
N PRO A 98 -3.48 -4.75 11.40
CA PRO A 98 -2.23 -4.38 10.73
C PRO A 98 -1.96 -2.88 10.88
N LYS A 99 -0.69 -2.53 11.02
CA LYS A 99 -0.25 -1.13 10.97
C LYS A 99 -0.39 -0.57 9.56
N ILE A 100 -0.60 0.73 9.44
CA ILE A 100 -0.58 1.44 8.14
C ILE A 100 0.85 1.48 7.62
N LEU A 101 1.81 1.84 8.49
CA LEU A 101 3.25 1.80 8.24
C LEU A 101 3.92 1.14 9.44
N ALA A 102 4.92 0.30 9.17
CA ALA A 102 5.75 -0.30 10.21
C ALA A 102 6.56 0.79 10.94
N GLU A 103 6.60 0.73 12.27
CA GLU A 103 7.25 1.73 13.10
C GLU A 103 8.62 1.27 13.61
N ASN A 104 8.63 0.18 14.38
CA ASN A 104 9.83 -0.33 15.04
C ASN A 104 10.26 -1.69 14.50
N GLU A 105 9.34 -2.43 13.88
CA GLU A 105 9.51 -3.81 13.49
C GLU A 105 8.64 -4.14 12.28
N VAL A 106 9.17 -4.92 11.37
CA VAL A 106 8.45 -5.50 10.24
C VAL A 106 8.21 -6.98 10.49
N LEU A 107 7.00 -7.45 10.14
CA LEU A 107 6.50 -8.78 10.47
C LEU A 107 6.31 -9.68 9.24
N TYR A 108 6.42 -9.13 8.03
CA TYR A 108 6.31 -9.86 6.77
C TYR A 108 7.00 -9.15 5.61
N VAL A 109 7.40 -9.93 4.60
CA VAL A 109 7.99 -9.37 3.38
C VAL A 109 6.94 -8.51 2.67
N GLY A 110 7.34 -7.29 2.30
CA GLY A 110 6.45 -6.34 1.63
C GLY A 110 5.65 -5.44 2.58
N GLU A 111 5.86 -5.54 3.90
CA GLU A 111 5.22 -4.62 4.86
C GLU A 111 5.64 -3.17 4.55
N PRO A 112 4.67 -2.23 4.45
CA PRO A 112 4.99 -0.84 4.16
C PRO A 112 5.70 -0.17 5.35
N VAL A 113 6.80 0.53 5.06
CA VAL A 113 7.64 1.23 6.05
C VAL A 113 7.51 2.73 5.92
N ALA A 114 7.43 3.23 4.69
CA ALA A 114 7.22 4.63 4.40
C ALA A 114 6.42 4.80 3.11
N ILE A 115 5.87 6.00 2.92
CA ILE A 115 5.17 6.41 1.71
C ILE A 115 5.80 7.69 1.18
N ILE A 116 6.08 7.73 -0.12
CA ILE A 116 6.60 8.90 -0.81
C ILE A 116 5.48 9.49 -1.64
N LEU A 117 5.33 10.79 -1.57
CA LEU A 117 4.40 11.58 -2.37
C LEU A 117 5.22 12.46 -3.32
N ALA A 118 4.98 12.34 -4.63
CA ALA A 118 5.69 13.13 -5.64
C ALA A 118 4.74 13.55 -6.78
N GLU A 119 5.19 14.50 -7.58
CA GLU A 119 4.42 15.05 -8.71
C GLU A 119 4.12 14.03 -9.80
N ASN A 120 4.95 13.00 -9.93
CA ASN A 120 4.74 11.90 -10.86
C ASN A 120 5.35 10.61 -10.32
N ARG A 121 4.99 9.48 -10.95
CA ARG A 121 5.39 8.15 -10.52
C ARG A 121 6.91 7.94 -10.60
N PHE A 122 7.55 8.44 -11.64
CA PHE A 122 9.00 8.24 -11.84
C PHE A 122 9.81 8.93 -10.76
N VAL A 123 9.48 10.18 -10.44
CA VAL A 123 10.11 10.90 -9.32
C VAL A 123 9.88 10.20 -7.99
N ALA A 124 8.68 9.64 -7.77
CA ALA A 124 8.40 8.89 -6.54
C ALA A 124 9.23 7.60 -6.45
N GLU A 125 9.41 6.87 -7.56
CA GLU A 125 10.23 5.65 -7.63
C GLU A 125 11.72 5.97 -7.46
N ASP A 126 12.24 7.02 -8.10
CA ASP A 126 13.62 7.50 -7.93
C ASP A 126 13.88 7.90 -6.48
N ALA A 127 12.96 8.64 -5.88
CA ALA A 127 13.06 9.01 -4.48
C ALA A 127 13.00 7.78 -3.55
N ALA A 128 12.24 6.75 -3.90
CA ALA A 128 12.19 5.51 -3.12
C ALA A 128 13.52 4.76 -3.12
N ALA A 129 14.30 4.85 -4.21
CA ALA A 129 15.63 4.25 -4.29
C ALA A 129 16.66 4.98 -3.41
N GLU A 130 16.43 6.26 -3.08
CA GLU A 130 17.31 7.09 -2.25
C GLU A 130 16.95 7.03 -0.74
N VAL A 131 15.88 6.36 -0.37
CA VAL A 131 15.56 6.14 1.04
C VAL A 131 16.29 4.93 1.57
N GLU A 132 17.13 5.15 2.56
CA GLU A 132 17.88 4.09 3.23
C GLU A 132 17.13 3.65 4.48
N VAL A 133 16.88 2.35 4.60
CA VAL A 133 16.29 1.72 5.79
C VAL A 133 17.26 0.68 6.33
N GLU A 134 17.75 0.91 7.54
CA GLU A 134 18.60 -0.04 8.25
C GLU A 134 17.75 -1.01 9.04
N TYR A 135 17.95 -2.31 8.77
CA TYR A 135 17.24 -3.38 9.44
C TYR A 135 18.18 -4.25 10.27
N HIS A 136 17.66 -4.73 11.38
CA HIS A 136 18.29 -5.82 12.14
C HIS A 136 17.42 -7.06 11.99
N PRO A 137 17.82 -8.05 11.16
CA PRO A 137 17.03 -9.26 10.93
C PRO A 137 16.77 -10.03 12.22
N LEU A 138 15.56 -10.55 12.35
CA LEU A 138 15.12 -11.43 13.42
C LEU A 138 14.70 -12.78 12.83
N GLU A 139 14.60 -13.79 13.68
CA GLU A 139 14.14 -15.10 13.26
C GLU A 139 12.64 -15.06 12.90
N PRO A 140 12.28 -15.43 11.65
CA PRO A 140 10.88 -15.42 11.23
C PRO A 140 10.16 -16.67 11.73
N VAL A 141 8.90 -16.55 12.09
CA VAL A 141 8.04 -17.69 12.40
C VAL A 141 7.50 -18.26 11.09
N SER A 142 8.05 -19.38 10.64
CA SER A 142 7.68 -20.07 9.40
C SER A 142 6.85 -21.33 9.61
N ASP A 143 6.82 -21.88 10.83
CA ASP A 143 6.06 -23.08 11.20
C ASP A 143 4.99 -22.71 12.24
N ALA A 144 3.72 -23.01 11.92
CA ALA A 144 2.59 -22.75 12.82
C ALA A 144 2.72 -23.46 14.20
N ARG A 145 3.51 -24.54 14.27
CA ARG A 145 3.73 -25.27 15.53
C ARG A 145 4.69 -24.56 16.48
N THR A 146 5.55 -23.70 15.96
CA THR A 146 6.55 -22.94 16.73
C THR A 146 6.13 -21.50 16.98
N GLY A 147 5.02 -21.06 16.37
CA GLY A 147 4.50 -19.70 16.46
C GLY A 147 3.45 -19.47 17.56
N CYS A 148 3.25 -20.44 18.45
CA CYS A 148 2.31 -20.35 19.57
C CYS A 148 3.04 -20.09 20.88
#